data_19bdd35a9e62a6195f724677318918f1
#
_entry.id   19bdd35a9e62a6195f724677318918f1
#
_cell.length_a   1.000
_cell.length_b   1.000
_cell.length_c   1.000
_cell.angle_alpha   90.00
_cell.angle_beta   90.00
_cell.angle_gamma   90.00
#
_symmetry.space_group_name_H-M   'P 1'
#
loop_
_entity.id
_entity.type
_entity.pdbx_description
1 polymer ?
#
loop_
_entity_poly.entity_id
_entity_poly.type
_entity_poly.pdbx_seq_one_letter_code
_entity_poly.pdbx_strand_id
1 'polypeptide(L)'
;REALLALKANRLRSFLTMLGMIIGVGSVIAMLAIGQGVQARIEQSIKSMGSNLFIILPGATSANGVRSGFGSAPNLTVEDATALKNTRHVIAVAPVVQSNAQVIYGTQNWNTTIIGSNADYFGLRDWVVTSGYAFDAPELQSAAQVALIGQQVASNLFGDNDPIGETLRIRNVPFQVIGVLGSKGQSLDGRDQDDTVVIPITTAQRKLSGNRFRSSVRLIMVQAESETVMPQVEQDLRDQLRQRHRLSADADDDFTLQNLTAIAKTAAETTAILSLLLGAIAGISLLVGGIGIMNIMLVSVTERTREIGIRMAIGARPNAI
;
A
#
# COMPACT_ATOMS: atom_id res chain seq x y z
N ARG A 1 -50.10 15.29 10.52
CA ARG A 1 -50.23 16.61 11.20
C ARG A 1 -50.16 16.47 12.71
N GLU A 2 -50.77 15.45 13.33
CA GLU A 2 -50.75 15.23 14.78
C GLU A 2 -49.39 14.87 15.35
N ALA A 3 -48.59 14.04 14.63
CA ALA A 3 -47.20 13.71 15.02
C ALA A 3 -46.29 14.95 15.09
N LEU A 4 -46.49 15.92 14.19
CA LEU A 4 -45.77 17.21 14.20
C LEU A 4 -46.18 18.11 15.35
N LEU A 5 -47.46 18.06 15.78
CA LEU A 5 -47.97 18.78 16.95
C LEU A 5 -47.44 18.16 18.25
N ALA A 6 -47.38 16.84 18.35
CA ALA A 6 -46.81 16.15 19.49
C ALA A 6 -45.29 16.43 19.66
N LEU A 7 -44.56 16.53 18.57
CA LEU A 7 -43.14 16.94 18.55
C LEU A 7 -42.94 18.39 19.02
N LYS A 8 -43.89 19.29 18.69
CA LYS A 8 -43.89 20.70 19.13
C LYS A 8 -44.24 20.88 20.61
N ALA A 9 -45.04 20.00 21.20
CA ALA A 9 -45.46 20.07 22.62
C ALA A 9 -44.27 19.81 23.58
N ASN A 10 -43.30 18.95 23.22
CA ASN A 10 -42.12 18.63 24.03
C ASN A 10 -40.83 18.81 23.22
N ARG A 11 -40.54 20.02 22.79
CA ARG A 11 -39.44 20.34 21.86
C ARG A 11 -38.07 19.86 22.33
N LEU A 12 -37.74 20.01 23.61
CA LEU A 12 -36.43 19.62 24.16
C LEU A 12 -36.26 18.10 24.15
N ARG A 13 -37.31 17.33 24.51
CA ARG A 13 -37.29 15.86 24.52
C ARG A 13 -37.16 15.32 23.10
N SER A 14 -37.97 15.84 22.17
CA SER A 14 -37.92 15.44 20.76
C SER A 14 -36.60 15.77 20.11
N PHE A 15 -36.02 16.92 20.44
CA PHE A 15 -34.67 17.29 19.95
C PHE A 15 -33.58 16.35 20.47
N LEU A 16 -33.57 16.06 21.79
CA LEU A 16 -32.58 15.18 22.39
C LEU A 16 -32.67 13.74 21.86
N THR A 17 -33.90 13.23 21.63
CA THR A 17 -34.07 11.88 21.06
C THR A 17 -33.65 11.80 19.60
N MET A 18 -34.03 12.82 18.78
CA MET A 18 -33.57 12.91 17.39
C MET A 18 -32.03 13.03 17.31
N LEU A 19 -31.44 13.87 18.17
CA LEU A 19 -30.02 14.07 18.23
C LEU A 19 -29.29 12.77 18.55
N GLY A 20 -29.77 12.01 19.56
CA GLY A 20 -29.21 10.70 19.91
C GLY A 20 -29.27 9.68 18.76
N MET A 21 -30.38 9.65 18.02
CA MET A 21 -30.57 8.80 16.87
C MET A 21 -29.66 9.21 15.70
N ILE A 22 -29.60 10.50 15.39
CA ILE A 22 -28.71 11.02 14.31
C ILE A 22 -27.26 10.73 14.61
N ILE A 23 -26.80 10.96 15.85
CA ILE A 23 -25.42 10.65 16.25
C ILE A 23 -25.18 9.15 16.19
N GLY A 24 -26.09 8.32 16.69
CA GLY A 24 -25.96 6.86 16.69
C GLY A 24 -25.86 6.30 15.28
N VAL A 25 -26.84 6.62 14.42
CA VAL A 25 -26.83 6.12 13.02
C VAL A 25 -25.70 6.74 12.22
N GLY A 26 -25.45 8.04 12.39
CA GLY A 26 -24.36 8.75 11.69
C GLY A 26 -22.98 8.17 12.03
N SER A 27 -22.73 7.83 13.30
CA SER A 27 -21.46 7.19 13.70
C SER A 27 -21.30 5.80 13.10
N VAL A 28 -22.38 4.99 13.00
CA VAL A 28 -22.34 3.67 12.33
C VAL A 28 -22.00 3.81 10.84
N ILE A 29 -22.67 4.74 10.15
CA ILE A 29 -22.43 4.95 8.71
C ILE A 29 -21.00 5.44 8.47
N ALA A 30 -20.55 6.44 9.25
CA ALA A 30 -19.18 6.96 9.12
C ALA A 30 -18.14 5.87 9.35
N MET A 31 -18.35 5.01 10.33
CA MET A 31 -17.44 3.92 10.67
C MET A 31 -17.38 2.84 9.59
N LEU A 32 -18.53 2.43 9.04
CA LEU A 32 -18.56 1.49 7.93
C LEU A 32 -17.89 2.07 6.67
N ALA A 33 -18.10 3.35 6.38
CA ALA A 33 -17.49 4.03 5.26
C ALA A 33 -15.95 4.11 5.41
N ILE A 34 -15.44 4.42 6.61
CA ILE A 34 -13.99 4.42 6.89
C ILE A 34 -13.42 3.01 6.76
N GLY A 35 -14.07 1.98 7.33
CA GLY A 35 -13.62 0.59 7.24
C GLY A 35 -13.52 0.11 5.79
N GLN A 36 -14.53 0.34 4.98
CA GLN A 36 -14.52 -0.01 3.55
C GLN A 36 -13.48 0.79 2.76
N GLY A 37 -13.31 2.08 3.07
CA GLY A 37 -12.30 2.92 2.43
C GLY A 37 -10.86 2.46 2.72
N VAL A 38 -10.57 2.05 3.95
CA VAL A 38 -9.25 1.48 4.33
C VAL A 38 -9.03 0.15 3.63
N GLN A 39 -10.03 -0.74 3.62
CA GLN A 39 -9.93 -2.03 2.96
C GLN A 39 -9.66 -1.89 1.45
N ALA A 40 -10.40 -1.01 0.77
CA ALA A 40 -10.19 -0.74 -0.65
C ALA A 40 -8.78 -0.20 -0.95
N ARG A 41 -8.24 0.68 -0.08
CA ARG A 41 -6.87 1.18 -0.19
C ARG A 41 -5.82 0.08 -0.01
N ILE A 42 -6.01 -0.81 0.96
CA ILE A 42 -5.11 -1.95 1.18
C ILE A 42 -5.12 -2.87 -0.06
N GLU A 43 -6.31 -3.24 -0.57
CA GLU A 43 -6.44 -4.07 -1.77
C GLU A 43 -5.79 -3.43 -3.00
N GLN A 44 -5.98 -2.13 -3.20
CA GLN A 44 -5.35 -1.39 -4.29
C GLN A 44 -3.83 -1.38 -4.16
N SER A 45 -3.31 -1.19 -2.95
CA SER A 45 -1.87 -1.20 -2.68
C SER A 45 -1.26 -2.58 -2.87
N ILE A 46 -1.96 -3.65 -2.46
CA ILE A 46 -1.54 -5.04 -2.72
C ILE A 46 -1.42 -5.27 -4.22
N LYS A 47 -2.44 -4.90 -5.00
CA LYS A 47 -2.43 -5.02 -6.46
C LYS A 47 -1.28 -4.23 -7.09
N SER A 48 -0.99 -3.04 -6.59
CA SER A 48 0.10 -2.19 -7.12
C SER A 48 1.50 -2.69 -6.79
N MET A 49 1.66 -3.52 -5.76
CA MET A 49 2.95 -4.10 -5.37
C MET A 49 3.31 -5.37 -6.13
N GLY A 50 2.36 -5.99 -6.84
CA GLY A 50 2.52 -7.29 -7.48
C GLY A 50 2.02 -8.44 -6.59
N SER A 51 1.67 -9.58 -7.21
CA SER A 51 1.20 -10.78 -6.51
C SER A 51 2.34 -11.75 -6.22
N ASN A 52 2.22 -12.53 -5.14
CA ASN A 52 3.15 -13.60 -4.76
C ASN A 52 4.61 -13.15 -4.64
N LEU A 53 4.82 -11.97 -4.02
CA LEU A 53 6.10 -11.30 -4.03
C LEU A 53 6.85 -11.46 -2.71
N PHE A 54 8.12 -11.85 -2.80
CA PHE A 54 9.10 -11.75 -1.74
C PHE A 54 10.01 -10.54 -1.98
N ILE A 55 10.32 -9.83 -0.90
CA ILE A 55 11.41 -8.84 -0.87
C ILE A 55 12.50 -9.37 0.02
N ILE A 56 13.70 -9.46 -0.53
CA ILE A 56 14.90 -9.84 0.19
C ILE A 56 15.70 -8.57 0.45
N LEU A 57 15.88 -8.25 1.72
CA LEU A 57 16.65 -7.10 2.18
C LEU A 57 17.98 -7.56 2.78
N PRO A 58 19.04 -6.76 2.66
CA PRO A 58 20.26 -7.00 3.40
C PRO A 58 19.99 -7.02 4.90
N GLY A 59 20.65 -7.89 5.63
CA GLY A 59 20.53 -7.96 7.08
C GLY A 59 21.17 -6.77 7.79
N ALA A 60 21.18 -6.83 9.12
CA ALA A 60 21.89 -5.89 9.96
C ALA A 60 23.33 -6.33 10.11
N THR A 61 24.31 -5.43 9.93
CA THR A 61 25.70 -5.71 10.31
C THR A 61 25.83 -5.68 11.83
N SER A 62 26.39 -6.73 12.39
CA SER A 62 26.83 -6.76 13.79
C SER A 62 28.34 -6.52 13.83
N ALA A 63 28.79 -5.28 14.01
CA ALA A 63 30.19 -4.97 14.24
C ALA A 63 30.38 -4.61 15.71
N ASN A 64 31.23 -5.33 16.40
CA ASN A 64 31.58 -5.09 17.83
C ASN A 64 30.38 -5.03 18.79
N GLY A 65 29.36 -5.87 18.59
CA GLY A 65 28.16 -5.92 19.44
C GLY A 65 27.13 -4.81 19.19
N VAL A 66 27.39 -3.88 18.27
CA VAL A 66 26.42 -2.88 17.83
C VAL A 66 25.72 -3.38 16.60
N ARG A 67 24.41 -3.67 16.70
CA ARG A 67 23.55 -3.95 15.55
C ARG A 67 23.25 -2.65 14.81
N SER A 68 23.81 -2.49 13.63
CA SER A 68 23.37 -1.45 12.69
C SER A 68 21.99 -1.84 12.15
N GLY A 69 21.14 -0.87 11.83
CA GLY A 69 19.77 -1.12 11.38
C GLY A 69 19.71 -2.03 10.14
N PHE A 70 18.54 -2.63 9.90
CA PHE A 70 18.27 -3.46 8.72
C PHE A 70 18.66 -2.73 7.43
N GLY A 71 19.29 -3.45 6.49
CA GLY A 71 19.72 -2.89 5.22
C GLY A 71 21.10 -2.22 5.23
N SER A 72 21.85 -2.29 6.34
CA SER A 72 23.17 -1.67 6.45
C SER A 72 24.33 -2.54 5.91
N ALA A 73 24.11 -3.84 5.76
CA ALA A 73 25.13 -4.76 5.20
C ALA A 73 25.03 -4.78 3.67
N PRO A 74 26.08 -4.41 2.91
CA PRO A 74 26.08 -4.52 1.45
C PRO A 74 26.41 -5.95 1.01
N ASN A 75 25.67 -6.94 1.50
CA ASN A 75 25.95 -8.37 1.33
C ASN A 75 25.08 -9.04 0.24
N LEU A 76 23.98 -8.41 -0.20
CA LEU A 76 23.22 -8.90 -1.34
C LEU A 76 23.83 -8.41 -2.66
N THR A 77 23.90 -9.29 -3.64
CA THR A 77 24.56 -9.04 -4.94
C THR A 77 23.63 -9.35 -6.12
N VAL A 78 24.00 -8.85 -7.31
CA VAL A 78 23.31 -9.21 -8.56
C VAL A 78 23.47 -10.70 -8.87
N GLU A 79 24.60 -11.26 -8.49
CA GLU A 79 24.90 -12.69 -8.65
C GLU A 79 23.97 -13.55 -7.79
N ASP A 80 23.57 -13.07 -6.60
CA ASP A 80 22.56 -13.74 -5.78
C ASP A 80 21.20 -13.74 -6.46
N ALA A 81 20.78 -12.59 -6.98
CA ALA A 81 19.54 -12.49 -7.74
C ALA A 81 19.51 -13.43 -8.96
N THR A 82 20.65 -13.53 -9.67
CA THR A 82 20.78 -14.45 -10.81
C THR A 82 20.66 -15.90 -10.40
N ALA A 83 21.24 -16.27 -9.26
CA ALA A 83 21.15 -17.63 -8.73
C ALA A 83 19.70 -17.96 -8.31
N LEU A 84 19.02 -17.02 -7.61
CA LEU A 84 17.64 -17.21 -7.16
C LEU A 84 16.64 -17.40 -8.31
N LYS A 85 16.94 -16.90 -9.52
CA LYS A 85 16.12 -17.12 -10.71
C LYS A 85 15.97 -18.61 -11.09
N ASN A 86 16.91 -19.44 -10.70
CA ASN A 86 16.91 -20.88 -10.96
C ASN A 86 16.20 -21.70 -9.85
N THR A 87 15.67 -21.05 -8.83
CA THR A 87 14.91 -21.70 -7.75
C THR A 87 13.58 -22.22 -8.30
N ARG A 88 13.17 -23.39 -7.84
CA ARG A 88 11.92 -24.02 -8.26
C ARG A 88 10.74 -23.11 -7.91
N HIS A 89 9.74 -23.03 -8.81
CA HIS A 89 8.54 -22.19 -8.64
C HIS A 89 8.78 -20.67 -8.54
N VAL A 90 9.97 -20.20 -8.90
CA VAL A 90 10.30 -18.79 -9.10
C VAL A 90 10.11 -18.45 -10.57
N ILE A 91 9.30 -17.43 -10.87
CA ILE A 91 9.01 -17.00 -12.25
C ILE A 91 9.77 -15.75 -12.67
N ALA A 92 10.06 -14.86 -11.73
CA ALA A 92 10.78 -13.62 -12.01
C ALA A 92 11.62 -13.18 -10.82
N VAL A 93 12.78 -12.57 -11.10
CA VAL A 93 13.68 -12.02 -10.07
C VAL A 93 14.24 -10.69 -10.56
N ALA A 94 14.09 -9.65 -9.74
CA ALA A 94 14.64 -8.33 -10.03
C ALA A 94 15.55 -7.85 -8.90
N PRO A 95 16.87 -7.76 -9.15
CA PRO A 95 17.78 -7.03 -8.29
C PRO A 95 17.50 -5.52 -8.42
N VAL A 96 17.49 -4.80 -7.30
CA VAL A 96 17.18 -3.37 -7.27
C VAL A 96 18.31 -2.60 -6.59
N VAL A 97 18.85 -1.64 -7.31
CA VAL A 97 19.70 -0.57 -6.77
C VAL A 97 18.88 0.70 -6.74
N GLN A 98 18.92 1.41 -5.64
CA GLN A 98 18.17 2.64 -5.47
C GLN A 98 19.07 3.75 -4.96
N SER A 99 18.98 4.92 -5.56
CA SER A 99 19.65 6.14 -5.11
C SER A 99 18.82 7.36 -5.46
N ASN A 100 18.98 8.44 -4.72
CA ASN A 100 18.42 9.73 -5.12
C ASN A 100 19.46 10.52 -5.89
N ALA A 101 19.04 11.14 -6.98
CA ALA A 101 19.89 11.99 -7.79
C ALA A 101 19.09 13.12 -8.44
N GLN A 102 19.81 14.20 -8.72
CA GLN A 102 19.28 15.28 -9.52
C GLN A 102 19.29 14.86 -11.00
N VAL A 103 18.14 15.01 -11.64
CA VAL A 103 17.94 14.80 -13.07
C VAL A 103 17.76 16.17 -13.73
N ILE A 104 18.44 16.39 -14.85
CA ILE A 104 18.47 17.69 -15.54
C ILE A 104 18.06 17.48 -17.00
N TYR A 105 17.13 18.32 -17.46
CA TYR A 105 16.75 18.43 -18.86
C TYR A 105 16.70 19.92 -19.25
N GLY A 106 17.55 20.35 -20.18
CA GLY A 106 17.70 21.76 -20.54
C GLY A 106 18.03 22.63 -19.32
N THR A 107 17.14 23.54 -18.98
CA THR A 107 17.22 24.41 -17.80
C THR A 107 16.45 23.88 -16.60
N GLN A 108 15.64 22.84 -16.79
CA GLN A 108 14.86 22.22 -15.71
C GLN A 108 15.70 21.20 -14.94
N ASN A 109 15.47 21.12 -13.64
CA ASN A 109 16.09 20.12 -12.79
C ASN A 109 15.09 19.59 -11.75
N TRP A 110 15.21 18.31 -11.45
CA TRP A 110 14.34 17.65 -10.48
C TRP A 110 15.13 16.61 -9.69
N ASN A 111 14.94 16.56 -8.37
CA ASN A 111 15.56 15.53 -7.54
C ASN A 111 14.56 14.37 -7.41
N THR A 112 14.93 13.20 -7.89
CA THR A 112 14.05 12.04 -7.93
C THR A 112 14.78 10.76 -7.54
N THR A 113 14.03 9.70 -7.34
CA THR A 113 14.54 8.36 -7.06
C THR A 113 14.98 7.69 -8.35
N ILE A 114 16.24 7.29 -8.43
CA ILE A 114 16.79 6.49 -9.52
C ILE A 114 16.81 5.03 -9.12
N ILE A 115 16.15 4.21 -9.90
CA ILE A 115 16.06 2.76 -9.72
C ILE A 115 16.84 2.07 -10.85
N GLY A 116 17.88 1.31 -10.48
CA GLY A 116 18.56 0.41 -11.40
C GLY A 116 18.02 -1.01 -11.23
N SER A 117 17.49 -1.62 -12.30
CA SER A 117 16.95 -2.98 -12.24
C SER A 117 17.06 -3.69 -13.60
N ASN A 118 16.50 -4.88 -13.70
CA ASN A 118 16.38 -5.66 -14.93
C ASN A 118 14.96 -5.55 -15.53
N ALA A 119 14.74 -6.22 -16.67
CA ALA A 119 13.44 -6.20 -17.36
C ALA A 119 12.30 -6.82 -16.53
N ASP A 120 12.60 -7.84 -15.71
CA ASP A 120 11.62 -8.52 -14.87
C ASP A 120 10.96 -7.55 -13.86
N TYR A 121 11.63 -6.42 -13.53
CA TYR A 121 11.15 -5.42 -12.57
C TYR A 121 9.78 -4.84 -12.93
N PHE A 122 9.53 -4.58 -14.20
CA PHE A 122 8.26 -4.00 -14.65
C PHE A 122 7.10 -4.97 -14.45
N GLY A 123 7.30 -6.26 -14.79
CA GLY A 123 6.31 -7.31 -14.55
C GLY A 123 6.09 -7.58 -13.06
N LEU A 124 7.17 -7.66 -12.27
CA LEU A 124 7.09 -7.83 -10.82
C LEU A 124 6.31 -6.74 -10.10
N ARG A 125 6.41 -5.52 -10.63
CA ARG A 125 5.72 -4.35 -10.12
C ARG A 125 4.37 -4.11 -10.79
N ASP A 126 3.97 -4.94 -11.75
CA ASP A 126 2.80 -4.69 -12.60
C ASP A 126 2.79 -3.25 -13.14
N TRP A 127 3.96 -2.81 -13.66
CA TRP A 127 4.17 -1.45 -14.09
C TRP A 127 4.10 -1.34 -15.62
N VAL A 128 3.00 -0.81 -16.09
CA VAL A 128 2.73 -0.65 -17.53
C VAL A 128 3.50 0.54 -18.06
N VAL A 129 4.12 0.39 -19.24
CA VAL A 129 4.68 1.50 -20.02
C VAL A 129 3.57 2.11 -20.86
N THR A 130 3.24 3.38 -20.62
CA THR A 130 2.14 4.08 -21.30
C THR A 130 2.55 4.67 -22.64
N SER A 131 3.83 5.04 -22.78
CA SER A 131 4.40 5.57 -24.02
C SER A 131 5.82 5.05 -24.20
N GLY A 132 6.23 4.73 -25.42
CA GLY A 132 7.53 4.13 -25.71
C GLY A 132 7.58 2.62 -25.40
N TYR A 133 8.73 2.14 -24.91
CA TYR A 133 8.97 0.72 -24.62
C TYR A 133 9.85 0.54 -23.37
N ALA A 134 9.79 -0.65 -22.76
CA ALA A 134 10.67 -1.02 -21.67
C ALA A 134 12.00 -1.58 -22.22
N PHE A 135 13.12 -1.33 -21.51
CA PHE A 135 14.39 -1.97 -21.87
C PHE A 135 14.34 -3.49 -21.60
N ASP A 136 15.10 -4.22 -22.38
CA ASP A 136 15.19 -5.68 -22.29
C ASP A 136 16.64 -6.14 -22.19
N ALA A 137 16.90 -7.42 -22.43
CA ALA A 137 18.22 -8.06 -22.30
C ALA A 137 19.35 -7.37 -23.11
N PRO A 138 19.14 -6.88 -24.34
CA PRO A 138 20.19 -6.18 -25.11
C PRO A 138 20.69 -4.90 -24.40
N GLU A 139 19.79 -4.07 -23.87
CA GLU A 139 20.14 -2.83 -23.17
C GLU A 139 20.83 -3.12 -21.82
N LEU A 140 20.41 -4.21 -21.14
CA LEU A 140 21.08 -4.67 -19.93
C LEU A 140 22.51 -5.15 -20.20
N GLN A 141 22.74 -5.95 -21.25
CA GLN A 141 24.06 -6.49 -21.58
C GLN A 141 25.03 -5.39 -22.04
N SER A 142 24.57 -4.47 -22.89
CA SER A 142 25.36 -3.34 -23.38
C SER A 142 25.58 -2.24 -22.35
N ALA A 143 24.89 -2.31 -21.20
CA ALA A 143 24.81 -1.21 -20.23
C ALA A 143 24.40 0.11 -20.92
N ALA A 144 23.35 0.04 -21.72
CA ALA A 144 22.82 1.17 -22.48
C ALA A 144 22.42 2.32 -21.55
N GLN A 145 22.66 3.55 -22.01
CA GLN A 145 22.26 4.74 -21.26
C GLN A 145 20.83 5.14 -21.66
N VAL A 146 19.88 4.30 -21.27
CA VAL A 146 18.44 4.48 -21.51
C VAL A 146 17.70 4.62 -20.18
N ALA A 147 16.59 5.34 -20.19
CA ALA A 147 15.79 5.58 -19.00
C ALA A 147 14.30 5.50 -19.29
N LEU A 148 13.54 4.91 -18.38
CA LEU A 148 12.10 5.09 -18.30
C LEU A 148 11.82 6.06 -17.16
N ILE A 149 10.92 7.00 -17.39
CA ILE A 149 10.57 8.02 -16.41
C ILE A 149 9.13 7.84 -15.93
N GLY A 150 8.90 8.05 -14.65
CA GLY A 150 7.56 8.11 -14.10
C GLY A 150 6.82 9.38 -14.47
N GLN A 151 5.50 9.37 -14.32
CA GLN A 151 4.62 10.45 -14.76
C GLN A 151 4.96 11.80 -14.09
N GLN A 152 5.32 11.76 -12.80
CA GLN A 152 5.69 12.98 -12.06
C GLN A 152 6.98 13.61 -12.59
N VAL A 153 7.97 12.77 -12.92
CA VAL A 153 9.24 13.24 -13.51
C VAL A 153 9.01 13.82 -14.92
N ALA A 154 8.17 13.13 -15.73
CA ALA A 154 7.81 13.62 -17.07
C ALA A 154 7.16 14.99 -16.99
N SER A 155 6.16 15.17 -16.13
CA SER A 155 5.47 16.45 -15.94
C SER A 155 6.40 17.58 -15.46
N ASN A 156 7.31 17.29 -14.50
CA ASN A 156 8.18 18.31 -13.93
C ASN A 156 9.33 18.75 -14.87
N LEU A 157 9.85 17.82 -15.68
CA LEU A 157 10.99 18.12 -16.56
C LEU A 157 10.58 18.55 -17.96
N PHE A 158 9.51 17.97 -18.52
CA PHE A 158 9.11 18.15 -19.91
C PHE A 158 7.81 18.96 -20.06
N GLY A 159 6.99 19.08 -18.98
CA GLY A 159 5.67 19.69 -19.05
C GLY A 159 4.76 18.94 -20.02
N ASP A 160 4.27 19.63 -21.05
CA ASP A 160 3.40 19.05 -22.10
C ASP A 160 4.17 18.49 -23.30
N ASN A 161 5.51 18.56 -23.31
CA ASN A 161 6.32 18.03 -24.40
C ASN A 161 6.49 16.52 -24.29
N ASP A 162 6.58 15.85 -25.44
CA ASP A 162 6.86 14.41 -25.49
C ASP A 162 8.32 14.14 -25.04
N PRO A 163 8.52 13.38 -23.96
CA PRO A 163 9.86 13.06 -23.46
C PRO A 163 10.58 11.96 -24.26
N ILE A 164 9.87 11.22 -25.14
CA ILE A 164 10.45 10.05 -25.83
C ILE A 164 11.53 10.50 -26.83
N GLY A 165 12.70 9.85 -26.73
CA GLY A 165 13.86 10.18 -27.57
C GLY A 165 14.74 11.31 -27.05
N GLU A 166 14.23 12.11 -26.10
CA GLU A 166 14.96 13.20 -25.48
C GLU A 166 16.09 12.69 -24.55
N THR A 167 17.10 13.54 -24.33
CA THR A 167 18.24 13.19 -23.49
C THR A 167 18.23 13.97 -22.19
N LEU A 168 18.12 13.27 -21.07
CA LEU A 168 18.26 13.82 -19.72
C LEU A 168 19.63 13.47 -19.12
N ARG A 169 20.07 14.20 -18.09
CA ARG A 169 21.32 13.95 -17.37
C ARG A 169 21.02 13.52 -15.93
N ILE A 170 21.58 12.38 -15.55
CA ILE A 170 21.58 11.88 -14.17
C ILE A 170 23.02 11.91 -13.66
N ARG A 171 23.34 12.72 -12.63
CA ARG A 171 24.72 12.89 -12.14
C ARG A 171 25.74 13.15 -13.28
N ASN A 172 25.43 14.02 -14.22
CA ASN A 172 26.25 14.34 -15.40
C ASN A 172 26.37 13.22 -16.46
N VAL A 173 25.73 12.07 -16.29
CA VAL A 173 25.68 11.01 -17.30
C VAL A 173 24.44 11.22 -18.17
N PRO A 174 24.54 11.26 -19.50
CA PRO A 174 23.40 11.39 -20.39
C PRO A 174 22.64 10.05 -20.48
N PHE A 175 21.31 10.13 -20.49
CA PHE A 175 20.39 9.01 -20.69
C PHE A 175 19.32 9.40 -21.70
N GLN A 176 19.05 8.54 -22.65
CA GLN A 176 17.94 8.72 -23.57
C GLN A 176 16.65 8.19 -22.94
N VAL A 177 15.60 8.99 -22.97
CA VAL A 177 14.27 8.55 -22.53
C VAL A 177 13.67 7.64 -23.58
N ILE A 178 13.38 6.39 -23.24
CA ILE A 178 12.79 5.40 -24.14
C ILE A 178 11.35 5.06 -23.80
N GLY A 179 10.87 5.45 -22.62
CA GLY A 179 9.50 5.18 -22.21
C GLY A 179 9.05 6.01 -21.03
N VAL A 180 7.73 6.13 -20.92
CA VAL A 180 7.03 6.75 -19.78
C VAL A 180 6.20 5.67 -19.09
N LEU A 181 6.37 5.58 -17.77
CA LEU A 181 5.67 4.64 -16.93
C LEU A 181 4.26 5.13 -16.60
N GLY A 182 3.31 4.22 -16.53
CA GLY A 182 1.95 4.52 -16.08
C GLY A 182 1.92 4.96 -14.61
N SER A 183 0.95 5.82 -14.29
CA SER A 183 0.79 6.30 -12.91
C SER A 183 0.34 5.18 -11.98
N LYS A 184 1.01 5.09 -10.81
CA LYS A 184 0.67 4.21 -9.69
C LYS A 184 0.21 4.96 -8.46
N GLY A 185 0.42 6.27 -8.43
CA GLY A 185 0.09 7.11 -7.31
C GLY A 185 0.96 6.86 -6.07
N GLN A 186 0.41 7.14 -4.90
CA GLN A 186 1.14 7.02 -3.64
C GLN A 186 1.16 5.57 -3.13
N SER A 187 2.32 5.16 -2.63
CA SER A 187 2.53 3.92 -1.89
C SER A 187 1.90 3.98 -0.50
N LEU A 188 1.77 2.84 0.20
CA LEU A 188 1.25 2.76 1.58
C LEU A 188 2.05 3.62 2.59
N ASP A 189 3.33 3.83 2.34
CA ASP A 189 4.21 4.68 3.16
C ASP A 189 4.14 6.17 2.77
N GLY A 190 3.20 6.55 1.91
CA GLY A 190 2.95 7.93 1.48
C GLY A 190 3.93 8.46 0.44
N ARG A 191 4.85 7.65 -0.06
CA ARG A 191 5.78 8.05 -1.12
C ARG A 191 5.09 8.00 -2.47
N ASP A 192 5.37 9.01 -3.30
CA ASP A 192 4.93 9.03 -4.68
C ASP A 192 5.77 8.03 -5.51
N GLN A 193 5.11 7.00 -6.05
CA GLN A 193 5.75 6.00 -6.89
C GLN A 193 6.05 6.55 -8.28
N ASP A 194 5.33 7.57 -8.71
CA ASP A 194 5.46 8.18 -10.03
C ASP A 194 6.66 9.15 -10.10
N ASP A 195 7.26 9.50 -8.94
CA ASP A 195 8.49 10.28 -8.86
C ASP A 195 9.73 9.39 -8.89
N THR A 196 9.98 8.77 -10.04
CA THR A 196 11.07 7.82 -10.22
C THR A 196 11.59 7.79 -11.66
N VAL A 197 12.86 7.38 -11.78
CA VAL A 197 13.49 7.06 -13.07
C VAL A 197 14.06 5.64 -12.98
N VAL A 198 13.70 4.79 -13.92
CA VAL A 198 14.18 3.39 -13.98
C VAL A 198 15.18 3.25 -15.11
N ILE A 199 16.35 2.70 -14.81
CA ILE A 199 17.46 2.48 -15.73
C ILE A 199 17.96 1.03 -15.64
N PRO A 200 18.68 0.52 -16.65
CA PRO A 200 19.30 -0.80 -16.57
C PRO A 200 20.26 -0.88 -15.37
N ILE A 201 20.20 -1.98 -14.59
CA ILE A 201 21.02 -2.15 -13.39
C ILE A 201 22.52 -2.10 -13.71
N THR A 202 22.92 -2.64 -14.85
CA THR A 202 24.32 -2.64 -15.32
C THR A 202 24.83 -1.22 -15.56
N THR A 203 23.97 -0.34 -16.07
CA THR A 203 24.28 1.09 -16.26
C THR A 203 24.34 1.81 -14.92
N ALA A 204 23.37 1.53 -14.02
CA ALA A 204 23.36 2.10 -12.68
C ALA A 204 24.64 1.78 -11.93
N GLN A 205 25.07 0.52 -11.96
CA GLN A 205 26.28 0.06 -11.29
C GLN A 205 27.58 0.63 -11.90
N ARG A 206 27.67 0.69 -13.23
CA ARG A 206 28.86 1.18 -13.92
C ARG A 206 29.04 2.68 -13.88
N LYS A 207 27.92 3.45 -13.93
CA LYS A 207 27.95 4.90 -14.14
C LYS A 207 27.50 5.74 -12.93
N LEU A 208 26.62 5.22 -12.11
CA LEU A 208 26.02 5.99 -10.99
C LEU A 208 26.50 5.51 -9.61
N SER A 209 26.79 4.24 -9.44
CA SER A 209 27.35 3.71 -8.19
C SER A 209 28.85 4.00 -8.13
N GLY A 210 29.28 4.74 -7.11
CA GLY A 210 30.70 4.94 -6.86
C GLY A 210 31.40 3.58 -6.59
N ASN A 211 32.74 3.55 -6.65
CA ASN A 211 33.60 2.36 -6.69
C ASN A 211 33.49 1.37 -5.50
N ARG A 212 32.71 1.71 -4.46
CA ARG A 212 32.77 1.00 -3.17
C ARG A 212 31.99 -0.31 -3.10
N PHE A 213 30.91 -0.50 -3.90
CA PHE A 213 30.08 -1.73 -3.87
C PHE A 213 29.43 -1.97 -5.23
N ARG A 214 30.24 -2.28 -6.25
CA ARG A 214 29.77 -2.40 -7.63
C ARG A 214 28.72 -3.48 -7.88
N SER A 215 28.72 -4.56 -7.13
CA SER A 215 27.77 -5.68 -7.29
C SER A 215 26.65 -5.69 -6.26
N SER A 216 26.72 -4.84 -5.20
CA SER A 216 25.70 -4.86 -4.17
C SER A 216 24.39 -4.26 -4.65
N VAL A 217 23.29 -4.84 -4.18
CA VAL A 217 21.92 -4.37 -4.42
C VAL A 217 21.27 -3.95 -3.11
N ARG A 218 20.31 -3.02 -3.20
CA ARG A 218 19.55 -2.57 -2.06
C ARG A 218 18.52 -3.62 -1.61
N LEU A 219 17.94 -4.33 -2.57
CA LEU A 219 17.01 -5.41 -2.34
C LEU A 219 16.91 -6.30 -3.58
N ILE A 220 16.40 -7.51 -3.40
CA ILE A 220 16.04 -8.41 -4.49
C ILE A 220 14.53 -8.68 -4.36
N MET A 221 13.81 -8.50 -5.46
CA MET A 221 12.40 -8.87 -5.58
C MET A 221 12.31 -10.23 -6.25
N VAL A 222 11.49 -11.13 -5.70
CA VAL A 222 11.29 -12.49 -6.23
C VAL A 222 9.82 -12.78 -6.30
N GLN A 223 9.33 -13.22 -7.45
CA GLN A 223 7.95 -13.63 -7.64
C GLN A 223 7.82 -15.14 -7.69
N ALA A 224 6.97 -15.69 -6.85
CA ALA A 224 6.58 -17.09 -6.88
C ALA A 224 5.43 -17.32 -7.87
N GLU A 225 5.34 -18.55 -8.38
CA GLU A 225 4.32 -18.99 -9.34
C GLU A 225 2.89 -18.85 -8.79
N SER A 226 2.69 -19.16 -7.51
CA SER A 226 1.38 -19.07 -6.86
C SER A 226 1.51 -18.88 -5.35
N GLU A 227 0.42 -18.45 -4.69
CA GLU A 227 0.35 -18.31 -3.24
C GLU A 227 0.57 -19.65 -2.51
N THR A 228 0.14 -20.75 -3.11
CA THR A 228 0.21 -22.08 -2.51
C THR A 228 1.64 -22.60 -2.36
N VAL A 229 2.54 -22.22 -3.24
CA VAL A 229 3.95 -22.63 -3.21
C VAL A 229 4.84 -21.65 -2.45
N MET A 230 4.32 -20.50 -2.00
CA MET A 230 5.13 -19.49 -1.31
C MET A 230 5.88 -20.02 -0.08
N PRO A 231 5.31 -20.87 0.80
CA PRO A 231 6.06 -21.39 1.94
C PRO A 231 7.27 -22.25 1.52
N GLN A 232 7.13 -23.03 0.44
CA GLN A 232 8.21 -23.83 -0.10
C GLN A 232 9.28 -22.95 -0.73
N VAL A 233 8.87 -21.98 -1.54
CA VAL A 233 9.78 -21.01 -2.19
C VAL A 233 10.55 -20.22 -1.13
N GLU A 234 9.91 -19.80 -0.04
CA GLU A 234 10.58 -19.08 1.05
C GLU A 234 11.73 -19.90 1.65
N GLN A 235 11.48 -21.19 1.90
CA GLN A 235 12.49 -22.09 2.42
C GLN A 235 13.65 -22.28 1.41
N ASP A 236 13.31 -22.55 0.16
CA ASP A 236 14.30 -22.78 -0.91
C ASP A 236 15.18 -21.52 -1.13
N LEU A 237 14.57 -20.31 -1.11
CA LEU A 237 15.30 -19.04 -1.20
C LEU A 237 16.24 -18.84 -0.01
N ARG A 238 15.77 -19.14 1.20
CA ARG A 238 16.56 -19.04 2.43
C ARG A 238 17.75 -19.98 2.39
N ASP A 239 17.53 -21.24 2.08
CA ASP A 239 18.58 -22.26 2.04
C ASP A 239 19.64 -21.92 0.96
N GLN A 240 19.20 -21.48 -0.20
CA GLN A 240 20.10 -21.08 -1.28
C GLN A 240 20.95 -19.85 -0.91
N LEU A 241 20.36 -18.83 -0.29
CA LEU A 241 21.12 -17.66 0.17
C LEU A 241 22.08 -18.02 1.29
N ARG A 242 21.69 -18.81 2.28
CA ARG A 242 22.56 -19.29 3.35
C ARG A 242 23.77 -20.05 2.79
N GLN A 243 23.53 -20.92 1.80
CA GLN A 243 24.60 -21.66 1.13
C GLN A 243 25.56 -20.73 0.37
N ARG A 244 25.04 -19.75 -0.36
CA ARG A 244 25.85 -18.78 -1.13
C ARG A 244 26.66 -17.86 -0.24
N HIS A 245 26.08 -17.40 0.86
CA HIS A 245 26.72 -16.56 1.86
C HIS A 245 27.62 -17.36 2.83
N ARG A 246 27.68 -18.71 2.67
CA ARG A 246 28.47 -19.63 3.49
C ARG A 246 28.18 -19.50 4.99
N LEU A 247 26.93 -19.30 5.33
CA LEU A 247 26.50 -19.22 6.71
C LEU A 247 26.51 -20.61 7.37
N SER A 248 27.05 -20.69 8.59
CA SER A 248 27.01 -21.93 9.37
C SER A 248 25.55 -22.23 9.82
N ALA A 249 25.27 -23.50 10.16
CA ALA A 249 23.94 -23.90 10.57
C ALA A 249 23.40 -23.07 11.76
N ASP A 250 24.27 -22.71 12.69
CA ASP A 250 23.94 -21.97 13.91
C ASP A 250 24.00 -20.43 13.74
N ALA A 251 24.40 -19.93 12.58
CA ALA A 251 24.47 -18.49 12.34
C ALA A 251 23.09 -17.92 11.97
N ASP A 252 22.79 -16.73 12.48
CA ASP A 252 21.66 -15.94 12.03
C ASP A 252 21.77 -15.60 10.55
N ASP A 253 20.62 -15.43 9.88
CA ASP A 253 20.58 -14.97 8.51
C ASP A 253 21.15 -13.54 8.42
N ASP A 254 22.03 -13.30 7.46
CA ASP A 254 22.56 -11.98 7.14
C ASP A 254 21.71 -11.22 6.12
N PHE A 255 20.51 -11.72 5.88
CA PHE A 255 19.46 -11.14 5.04
C PHE A 255 18.09 -11.28 5.73
N THR A 256 17.10 -10.57 5.22
CA THR A 256 15.70 -10.66 5.69
C THR A 256 14.79 -10.96 4.52
N LEU A 257 14.05 -12.06 4.59
CA LEU A 257 13.00 -12.43 3.65
C LEU A 257 11.66 -11.87 4.14
N GLN A 258 11.02 -11.02 3.34
CA GLN A 258 9.70 -10.48 3.62
C GLN A 258 8.71 -10.98 2.58
N ASN A 259 7.70 -11.70 3.03
CA ASN A 259 6.57 -12.12 2.21
C ASN A 259 5.53 -10.99 2.20
N LEU A 260 5.50 -10.22 1.11
CA LEU A 260 4.57 -9.08 1.00
C LEU A 260 3.11 -9.53 0.96
N THR A 261 2.82 -10.69 0.36
CA THR A 261 1.47 -11.24 0.30
C THR A 261 0.96 -11.58 1.72
N ALA A 262 1.80 -12.20 2.55
CA ALA A 262 1.45 -12.51 3.94
C ALA A 262 1.26 -11.26 4.79
N ILE A 263 2.14 -10.25 4.64
CA ILE A 263 2.03 -8.96 5.34
C ILE A 263 0.72 -8.26 4.97
N ALA A 264 0.41 -8.21 3.69
CA ALA A 264 -0.80 -7.59 3.18
C ALA A 264 -2.08 -8.31 3.67
N LYS A 265 -2.07 -9.64 3.67
CA LYS A 265 -3.16 -10.47 4.20
C LYS A 265 -3.40 -10.20 5.70
N THR A 266 -2.33 -10.20 6.50
CA THR A 266 -2.42 -9.88 7.94
C THR A 266 -2.97 -8.49 8.19
N ALA A 267 -2.56 -7.50 7.39
CA ALA A 267 -3.09 -6.14 7.48
C ALA A 267 -4.60 -6.08 7.15
N ALA A 268 -5.03 -6.80 6.10
CA ALA A 268 -6.44 -6.89 5.72
C ALA A 268 -7.28 -7.58 6.81
N GLU A 269 -6.80 -8.70 7.36
CA GLU A 269 -7.45 -9.44 8.46
C GLU A 269 -7.57 -8.57 9.72
N THR A 270 -6.50 -7.85 10.08
CA THR A 270 -6.50 -6.91 11.21
C THR A 270 -7.55 -5.81 11.02
N THR A 271 -7.62 -5.25 9.82
CA THR A 271 -8.61 -4.21 9.48
C THR A 271 -10.04 -4.75 9.53
N ALA A 272 -10.27 -5.99 9.08
CA ALA A 272 -11.58 -6.65 9.17
C ALA A 272 -12.02 -6.85 10.63
N ILE A 273 -11.10 -7.31 11.50
CA ILE A 273 -11.36 -7.46 12.94
C ILE A 273 -11.70 -6.12 13.59
N LEU A 274 -10.91 -5.07 13.30
CA LEU A 274 -11.18 -3.72 13.80
C LEU A 274 -12.55 -3.22 13.34
N SER A 275 -12.91 -3.42 12.07
CA SER A 275 -14.21 -3.04 11.52
C SER A 275 -15.36 -3.79 12.22
N LEU A 276 -15.19 -5.08 12.53
CA LEU A 276 -16.16 -5.87 13.29
C LEU A 276 -16.35 -5.33 14.72
N LEU A 277 -15.24 -5.04 15.41
CA LEU A 277 -15.30 -4.49 16.78
C LEU A 277 -16.01 -3.13 16.80
N LEU A 278 -15.66 -2.27 15.86
CA LEU A 278 -16.29 -0.96 15.72
C LEU A 278 -17.79 -1.10 15.39
N GLY A 279 -18.16 -2.04 14.52
CA GLY A 279 -19.56 -2.37 14.21
C GLY A 279 -20.34 -2.86 15.44
N ALA A 280 -19.72 -3.68 16.26
CA ALA A 280 -20.33 -4.15 17.52
C ALA A 280 -20.58 -2.99 18.51
N ILE A 281 -19.59 -2.09 18.69
CA ILE A 281 -19.73 -0.90 19.54
C ILE A 281 -20.85 -0.01 19.04
N ALA A 282 -20.91 0.21 17.73
CA ALA A 282 -21.96 0.99 17.10
C ALA A 282 -23.35 0.35 17.29
N GLY A 283 -23.44 -0.98 17.16
CA GLY A 283 -24.67 -1.75 17.42
C GLY A 283 -25.15 -1.59 18.87
N ILE A 284 -24.24 -1.70 19.85
CA ILE A 284 -24.55 -1.48 21.26
C ILE A 284 -25.02 -0.04 21.50
N SER A 285 -24.37 0.96 20.90
CA SER A 285 -24.75 2.37 21.02
C SER A 285 -26.15 2.60 20.47
N LEU A 286 -26.50 1.98 19.35
CA LEU A 286 -27.83 2.05 18.75
C LEU A 286 -28.90 1.40 19.65
N LEU A 287 -28.60 0.26 20.26
CA LEU A 287 -29.48 -0.41 21.23
C LEU A 287 -29.75 0.48 22.46
N VAL A 288 -28.69 1.07 23.03
CA VAL A 288 -28.82 1.98 24.18
C VAL A 288 -29.64 3.22 23.79
N GLY A 289 -29.41 3.79 22.60
CA GLY A 289 -30.21 4.87 22.06
C GLY A 289 -31.68 4.47 21.88
N GLY A 290 -31.97 3.29 21.37
CA GLY A 290 -33.31 2.72 21.21
C GLY A 290 -34.04 2.55 22.55
N ILE A 291 -33.35 2.03 23.57
CA ILE A 291 -33.88 1.90 24.93
C ILE A 291 -34.22 3.29 25.52
N GLY A 292 -33.34 4.27 25.28
CA GLY A 292 -33.61 5.66 25.69
C GLY A 292 -34.90 6.24 25.07
N ILE A 293 -35.10 6.01 23.76
CA ILE A 293 -36.31 6.41 23.05
C ILE A 293 -37.56 5.68 23.61
N MET A 294 -37.46 4.37 23.81
CA MET A 294 -38.50 3.53 24.36
C MET A 294 -38.95 4.06 25.74
N ASN A 295 -38.00 4.35 26.64
CA ASN A 295 -38.29 4.88 27.96
C ASN A 295 -39.05 6.24 27.91
N ILE A 296 -38.62 7.13 27.02
CA ILE A 296 -39.29 8.43 26.82
C ILE A 296 -40.70 8.26 26.27
N MET A 297 -40.89 7.32 25.33
CA MET A 297 -42.23 7.04 24.78
C MET A 297 -43.16 6.42 25.82
N LEU A 298 -42.66 5.50 26.65
CA LEU A 298 -43.43 4.91 27.75
C LEU A 298 -43.89 5.96 28.76
N VAL A 299 -43.00 6.87 29.16
CA VAL A 299 -43.35 7.99 30.05
C VAL A 299 -44.43 8.86 29.40
N SER A 300 -44.33 9.19 28.12
CA SER A 300 -45.29 9.98 27.38
C SER A 300 -46.67 9.32 27.33
N VAL A 301 -46.72 7.99 27.13
CA VAL A 301 -47.98 7.24 27.16
C VAL A 301 -48.58 7.23 28.57
N THR A 302 -47.74 7.02 29.59
CA THR A 302 -48.22 7.01 31.00
C THR A 302 -48.79 8.34 31.42
N GLU A 303 -48.17 9.45 31.05
CA GLU A 303 -48.69 10.81 31.30
C GLU A 303 -50.08 11.06 30.64
N ARG A 304 -50.34 10.41 29.50
CA ARG A 304 -51.61 10.54 28.75
C ARG A 304 -52.65 9.47 29.08
N THR A 305 -52.31 8.48 29.93
CA THR A 305 -53.21 7.36 30.23
C THR A 305 -54.59 7.81 30.73
N ARG A 306 -54.64 8.86 31.56
CA ARG A 306 -55.89 9.41 32.07
C ARG A 306 -56.73 10.02 30.95
N GLU A 307 -56.13 10.74 30.02
CA GLU A 307 -56.81 11.36 28.88
C GLU A 307 -57.34 10.29 27.91
N ILE A 308 -56.51 9.26 27.64
CA ILE A 308 -56.89 8.09 26.84
C ILE A 308 -58.08 7.37 27.48
N GLY A 309 -58.05 7.15 28.81
CA GLY A 309 -59.13 6.48 29.58
C GLY A 309 -60.46 7.27 29.50
N ILE A 310 -60.41 8.58 29.61
CA ILE A 310 -61.61 9.45 29.49
C ILE A 310 -62.16 9.36 28.05
N ARG A 311 -61.33 9.43 27.01
CA ARG A 311 -61.77 9.32 25.62
C ARG A 311 -62.40 7.94 25.33
N MET A 312 -61.84 6.87 25.86
CA MET A 312 -62.42 5.54 25.74
C MET A 312 -63.79 5.43 26.49
N ALA A 313 -63.91 6.03 27.67
CA ALA A 313 -65.14 6.00 28.46
C ALA A 313 -66.30 6.73 27.76
N ILE A 314 -66.02 7.73 26.94
CA ILE A 314 -67.04 8.47 26.13
C ILE A 314 -67.23 7.85 24.72
N GLY A 315 -66.69 6.64 24.46
CA GLY A 315 -66.94 5.89 23.23
C GLY A 315 -66.05 6.23 22.04
N ALA A 316 -64.88 6.83 22.25
CA ALA A 316 -63.92 7.07 21.16
C ALA A 316 -63.46 5.75 20.53
N ARG A 317 -63.41 5.70 19.20
CA ARG A 317 -62.91 4.54 18.44
C ARG A 317 -61.39 4.40 18.60
N PRO A 318 -60.85 3.17 18.57
CA PRO A 318 -59.41 2.93 18.73
C PRO A 318 -58.49 3.75 17.79
N ASN A 319 -59.00 4.09 16.60
CA ASN A 319 -58.27 4.92 15.63
C ASN A 319 -58.34 6.45 15.90
N ALA A 320 -59.11 6.87 16.92
CA ALA A 320 -59.27 8.28 17.34
C ALA A 320 -58.54 8.57 18.67
N ILE A 321 -57.92 7.57 19.27
CA ILE A 321 -57.09 7.63 20.46
C ILE A 321 -55.62 7.66 20.06
#